data_85bf79668dc122b2a233691262c21cc8
#
_entry.id   85bf79668dc122b2a233691262c21cc8
#
_cell.length_a   1.000
_cell.length_b   1.000
_cell.length_c   1.000
_cell.angle_alpha   90.00
_cell.angle_beta   90.00
_cell.angle_gamma   90.00
#
_symmetry.space_group_name_H-M   'P 1'
#
loop_
_entity.id
_entity.type
_entity.pdbx_description
1 polymer ?
#
loop_
_entity_poly.entity_id
_entity_poly.type
_entity_poly.pdbx_seq_one_letter_code
_entity_poly.pdbx_strand_id
1 'polypeptide(L)'
;MNPSVRRIGYLFLCAFPFFALVVASVRPLRTAGLSQVVGVVLFTAVAVAAWVVGLRMIRLQSEGPGKLALAGVLLIAPYGIISLLWVGIGPPFQATLSENYMRFHVLVWNSILMTIGFVVLKDALYEAGERFYSSLGFAAALSAGVAYLICLNLTLAQVAMALHGDKTPLPSILVDFYGAIEFVACILTYAATALFATAMSRVRFLGRIPALGYVTASAILVLLILVRGLEFPEISANTAPWYTRPGVIAGIPAIPWFMPTLFGVVLLRRAGEARS
;
A
#
# COMPACT_ATOMS: atom_id res chain seq x y z
N MET A 1 -19.21 22.35 5.64
CA MET A 1 -17.80 22.36 6.03
C MET A 1 -17.05 23.32 5.13
N ASN A 2 -16.08 24.08 5.68
CA ASN A 2 -15.31 25.05 4.91
C ASN A 2 -14.53 24.36 3.77
N PRO A 3 -14.70 24.78 2.49
CA PRO A 3 -14.04 24.18 1.34
C PRO A 3 -12.50 24.25 1.43
N SER A 4 -11.96 25.30 2.05
CA SER A 4 -10.51 25.45 2.26
C SER A 4 -9.93 24.37 3.17
N VAL A 5 -10.62 24.01 4.26
CA VAL A 5 -10.17 22.96 5.18
C VAL A 5 -10.15 21.59 4.48
N ARG A 6 -11.17 21.30 3.66
CA ARG A 6 -11.23 20.06 2.87
C ARG A 6 -10.07 20.00 1.85
N ARG A 7 -9.75 21.12 1.21
CA ARG A 7 -8.64 21.20 0.26
C ARG A 7 -7.29 20.98 0.93
N ILE A 8 -7.06 21.56 2.10
CA ILE A 8 -5.85 21.33 2.89
C ILE A 8 -5.72 19.86 3.28
N GLY A 9 -6.79 19.24 3.82
CA GLY A 9 -6.79 17.82 4.15
C GLY A 9 -6.50 16.92 2.95
N TYR A 10 -7.07 17.24 1.78
CA TYR A 10 -6.80 16.51 0.54
C TYR A 10 -5.32 16.62 0.12
N LEU A 11 -4.76 17.83 0.10
CA LEU A 11 -3.35 18.03 -0.24
C LEU A 11 -2.41 17.34 0.74
N PHE A 12 -2.74 17.38 2.03
CA PHE A 12 -1.99 16.65 3.07
C PHE A 12 -2.00 15.15 2.79
N LEU A 13 -3.16 14.53 2.53
CA LEU A 13 -3.25 13.10 2.21
C LEU A 13 -2.50 12.72 0.93
N CYS A 14 -2.48 13.58 -0.08
CA CYS A 14 -1.68 13.37 -1.28
C CYS A 14 -0.16 13.43 -1.00
N ALA A 15 0.27 14.35 -0.14
CA ALA A 15 1.68 14.55 0.20
C ALA A 15 2.19 13.53 1.25
N PHE A 16 1.30 13.01 2.10
CA PHE A 16 1.64 12.15 3.22
C PHE A 16 2.49 10.93 2.84
N PRO A 17 2.17 10.15 1.77
CA PRO A 17 2.97 8.99 1.42
C PRO A 17 4.44 9.33 1.12
N PHE A 18 4.68 10.45 0.44
CA PHE A 18 6.03 10.93 0.14
C PHE A 18 6.74 11.40 1.40
N PHE A 19 6.05 12.17 2.23
CA PHE A 19 6.58 12.65 3.51
C PHE A 19 6.95 11.48 4.43
N ALA A 20 6.11 10.45 4.53
CA ALA A 20 6.39 9.27 5.33
C ALA A 20 7.66 8.54 4.88
N LEU A 21 7.89 8.42 3.55
CA LEU A 21 9.12 7.85 3.01
C LEU A 21 10.35 8.67 3.39
N VAL A 22 10.26 10.00 3.30
CA VAL A 22 11.36 10.90 3.69
C VAL A 22 11.66 10.77 5.17
N VAL A 23 10.64 10.84 6.04
CA VAL A 23 10.81 10.72 7.50
C VAL A 23 11.40 9.37 7.88
N ALA A 24 10.93 8.28 7.25
CA ALA A 24 11.48 6.95 7.48
C ALA A 24 12.95 6.81 7.06
N SER A 25 13.41 7.64 6.12
CA SER A 25 14.80 7.64 5.63
C SER A 25 15.75 8.45 6.51
N VAL A 26 15.23 9.35 7.34
CA VAL A 26 16.03 10.22 8.22
C VAL A 26 16.39 9.49 9.51
N ARG A 27 17.64 9.11 9.67
CA ARG A 27 18.19 8.35 10.80
C ARG A 27 18.08 8.96 12.21
N PRO A 28 18.02 10.31 12.43
CA PRO A 28 18.14 10.88 13.77
C PRO A 28 16.89 10.79 14.65
N LEU A 29 15.75 10.32 14.17
CA LEU A 29 14.51 10.24 14.96
C LEU A 29 14.48 9.09 16.00
N ARG A 30 15.58 8.35 16.15
CA ARG A 30 15.67 7.17 17.05
C ARG A 30 15.98 7.48 18.51
N THR A 31 15.83 8.70 18.97
CA THR A 31 15.81 8.92 20.42
C THR A 31 14.55 8.29 21.02
N ALA A 32 14.75 7.43 22.03
CA ALA A 32 13.68 6.66 22.66
C ALA A 32 12.44 7.52 22.94
N GLY A 33 11.31 7.09 22.44
CA GLY A 33 10.00 7.76 22.61
C GLY A 33 9.65 8.82 21.58
N LEU A 34 10.59 9.55 20.97
CA LEU A 34 10.26 10.62 20.01
C LEU A 34 9.67 10.06 18.70
N SER A 35 10.25 9.00 18.18
CA SER A 35 9.75 8.33 16.95
C SER A 35 8.33 7.80 17.11
N GLN A 36 8.01 7.24 18.27
CA GLN A 36 6.65 6.77 18.58
C GLN A 36 5.65 7.91 18.64
N VAL A 37 6.01 9.02 19.30
CA VAL A 37 5.18 10.24 19.36
C VAL A 37 4.93 10.80 17.95
N VAL A 38 5.99 10.91 17.13
CA VAL A 38 5.87 11.38 15.75
C VAL A 38 4.97 10.43 14.94
N GLY A 39 5.11 9.12 15.10
CA GLY A 39 4.25 8.14 14.45
C GLY A 39 2.77 8.33 14.82
N VAL A 40 2.46 8.47 16.11
CA VAL A 40 1.09 8.70 16.59
C VAL A 40 0.51 10.01 16.07
N VAL A 41 1.31 11.10 16.08
CA VAL A 41 0.89 12.40 15.56
C VAL A 41 0.59 12.32 14.06
N LEU A 42 1.44 11.67 13.28
CA LEU A 42 1.22 11.46 11.84
C LEU A 42 -0.04 10.64 11.57
N PHE A 43 -0.22 9.54 12.28
CA PHE A 43 -1.42 8.70 12.14
C PHE A 43 -2.70 9.48 12.46
N THR A 44 -2.69 10.24 13.56
CA THR A 44 -3.81 11.09 13.95
C THR A 44 -4.10 12.16 12.89
N ALA A 45 -3.07 12.79 12.35
CA ALA A 45 -3.22 13.78 11.28
C ALA A 45 -3.83 13.16 10.00
N VAL A 46 -3.40 11.95 9.62
CA VAL A 46 -3.99 11.20 8.48
C VAL A 46 -5.46 10.88 8.75
N ALA A 47 -5.78 10.38 9.93
CA ALA A 47 -7.16 10.04 10.31
C ALA A 47 -8.08 11.27 10.30
N VAL A 48 -7.63 12.40 10.87
CA VAL A 48 -8.36 13.68 10.84
C VAL A 48 -8.51 14.20 9.42
N ALA A 49 -7.46 14.18 8.62
CA ALA A 49 -7.53 14.60 7.22
C ALA A 49 -8.50 13.73 6.41
N ALA A 50 -8.45 12.41 6.58
CA ALA A 50 -9.39 11.48 5.93
C ALA A 50 -10.84 11.78 6.33
N TRP A 51 -11.09 12.02 7.62
CA TRP A 51 -12.40 12.39 8.14
C TRP A 51 -12.92 13.67 7.49
N VAL A 52 -12.09 14.70 7.43
CA VAL A 52 -12.42 16.00 6.84
C VAL A 52 -12.66 15.88 5.34
N VAL A 53 -11.87 15.08 4.62
CA VAL A 53 -11.99 14.94 3.16
C VAL A 53 -13.26 14.21 2.77
N GLY A 54 -13.59 13.09 3.41
CA GLY A 54 -14.75 12.30 2.99
C GLY A 54 -15.13 11.12 3.87
N LEU A 55 -14.29 10.67 4.81
CA LEU A 55 -14.54 9.46 5.60
C LEU A 55 -15.87 9.51 6.39
N ARG A 56 -16.28 10.71 6.86
CA ARG A 56 -17.58 10.93 7.51
C ARG A 56 -18.77 10.49 6.69
N MET A 57 -18.61 10.37 5.36
CA MET A 57 -19.70 9.94 4.45
C MET A 57 -20.12 8.50 4.68
N ILE A 58 -19.27 7.65 5.27
CA ILE A 58 -19.62 6.29 5.68
C ILE A 58 -20.83 6.27 6.61
N ARG A 59 -20.94 7.25 7.53
CA ARG A 59 -22.05 7.33 8.50
C ARG A 59 -23.42 7.60 7.86
N LEU A 60 -23.43 8.10 6.64
CA LEU A 60 -24.66 8.53 5.98
C LEU A 60 -25.35 7.42 5.21
N GLN A 61 -24.80 6.20 5.23
CA GLN A 61 -25.33 4.98 4.60
C GLN A 61 -25.88 5.20 3.17
N SER A 62 -25.54 6.33 2.53
CA SER A 62 -25.91 6.57 1.13
C SER A 62 -25.09 5.61 0.25
N GLU A 63 -25.78 4.82 -0.57
CA GLU A 63 -25.18 3.71 -1.31
C GLU A 63 -23.91 4.10 -2.09
N GLY A 64 -23.90 5.15 -2.87
CA GLY A 64 -22.76 5.56 -3.69
C GLY A 64 -21.60 6.22 -2.90
N PRO A 65 -21.83 7.40 -2.25
CA PRO A 65 -20.76 8.11 -1.53
C PRO A 65 -20.20 7.33 -0.34
N GLY A 66 -21.05 6.52 0.35
CA GLY A 66 -20.60 5.68 1.45
C GLY A 66 -19.63 4.59 1.01
N LYS A 67 -19.90 3.91 -0.11
CA LYS A 67 -19.00 2.91 -0.70
C LYS A 67 -17.67 3.52 -1.14
N LEU A 68 -17.70 4.70 -1.78
CA LEU A 68 -16.48 5.39 -2.16
C LEU A 68 -15.63 5.78 -0.94
N ALA A 69 -16.28 6.24 0.15
CA ALA A 69 -15.58 6.55 1.39
C ALA A 69 -14.98 5.31 2.04
N LEU A 70 -15.71 4.18 2.06
CA LEU A 70 -15.24 2.92 2.59
C LEU A 70 -14.06 2.38 1.77
N ALA A 71 -14.17 2.32 0.45
CA ALA A 71 -13.05 1.94 -0.41
C ALA A 71 -11.84 2.85 -0.18
N GLY A 72 -12.09 4.16 -0.08
CA GLY A 72 -11.05 5.16 0.16
C GLY A 72 -10.27 4.90 1.43
N VAL A 73 -10.92 4.68 2.56
CA VAL A 73 -10.23 4.43 3.83
C VAL A 73 -9.50 3.08 3.84
N LEU A 74 -10.10 2.04 3.27
CA LEU A 74 -9.50 0.71 3.20
C LEU A 74 -8.22 0.68 2.34
N LEU A 75 -8.12 1.56 1.34
CA LEU A 75 -6.91 1.71 0.53
C LEU A 75 -5.86 2.64 1.17
N ILE A 76 -6.26 3.60 2.01
CA ILE A 76 -5.32 4.50 2.71
C ILE A 76 -4.74 3.84 3.97
N ALA A 77 -5.57 3.15 4.75
CA ALA A 77 -5.20 2.62 6.06
C ALA A 77 -3.95 1.72 6.03
N PRO A 78 -3.78 0.76 5.09
CA PRO A 78 -2.63 -0.11 5.04
C PRO A 78 -1.30 0.65 4.96
N TYR A 79 -1.20 1.61 4.05
CA TYR A 79 0.02 2.42 3.92
C TYR A 79 0.23 3.34 5.12
N GLY A 80 -0.85 3.92 5.67
CA GLY A 80 -0.79 4.73 6.89
C GLY A 80 -0.23 3.94 8.08
N ILE A 81 -0.69 2.71 8.27
CA ILE A 81 -0.22 1.82 9.34
C ILE A 81 1.24 1.40 9.11
N ILE A 82 1.62 1.05 7.87
CA ILE A 82 3.01 0.75 7.53
C ILE A 82 3.92 1.95 7.83
N SER A 83 3.51 3.14 7.40
CA SER A 83 4.27 4.37 7.65
C SER A 83 4.48 4.62 9.13
N LEU A 84 3.45 4.37 9.95
CA LEU A 84 3.53 4.44 11.40
C LEU A 84 4.59 3.47 11.96
N LEU A 85 4.56 2.21 11.51
CA LEU A 85 5.53 1.19 11.93
C LEU A 85 6.97 1.55 11.50
N TRP A 86 7.16 2.06 10.28
CA TRP A 86 8.49 2.47 9.81
C TRP A 86 9.04 3.67 10.56
N VAL A 87 8.20 4.67 10.85
CA VAL A 87 8.61 5.85 11.63
C VAL A 87 8.84 5.49 13.09
N GLY A 88 7.95 4.69 13.70
CA GLY A 88 7.98 4.38 15.14
C GLY A 88 9.01 3.33 15.53
N ILE A 89 9.17 2.28 14.72
CA ILE A 89 10.03 1.11 15.02
C ILE A 89 11.32 1.13 14.16
N GLY A 90 11.28 1.83 13.04
CA GLY A 90 12.36 1.86 12.05
C GLY A 90 12.34 0.64 11.10
N PRO A 91 13.37 0.46 10.26
CA PRO A 91 13.43 -0.64 9.29
C PRO A 91 13.64 -2.00 9.97
N PRO A 92 13.24 -3.12 9.31
CA PRO A 92 13.30 -4.47 9.91
C PRO A 92 14.67 -4.88 10.43
N PHE A 93 15.74 -4.52 9.71
CA PHE A 93 17.14 -4.87 10.08
C PHE A 93 17.66 -4.09 11.29
N GLN A 94 16.92 -3.15 11.81
CA GLN A 94 17.27 -2.34 12.98
C GLN A 94 16.31 -2.56 14.15
N ALA A 95 15.18 -3.22 13.92
CA ALA A 95 14.18 -3.52 14.92
C ALA A 95 14.54 -4.80 15.69
N THR A 96 14.04 -4.95 16.90
CA THR A 96 14.13 -6.18 17.69
C THR A 96 13.26 -7.29 17.06
N LEU A 97 13.50 -8.53 17.47
CA LEU A 97 12.66 -9.66 17.02
C LEU A 97 11.18 -9.47 17.40
N SER A 98 10.91 -8.97 18.61
CA SER A 98 9.55 -8.70 19.07
C SER A 98 8.85 -7.62 18.24
N GLU A 99 9.56 -6.53 17.91
CA GLU A 99 9.05 -5.47 17.05
C GLU A 99 8.81 -5.96 15.63
N ASN A 100 9.69 -6.81 15.09
CA ASN A 100 9.50 -7.42 13.78
C ASN A 100 8.32 -8.41 13.78
N TYR A 101 8.14 -9.20 14.84
CA TYR A 101 6.99 -10.08 14.99
C TYR A 101 5.68 -9.30 14.91
N MET A 102 5.57 -8.22 15.70
CA MET A 102 4.42 -7.31 15.64
C MET A 102 4.24 -6.71 14.24
N ARG A 103 5.31 -6.24 13.62
CA ARG A 103 5.29 -5.65 12.26
C ARG A 103 4.73 -6.62 11.23
N PHE A 104 5.27 -7.83 11.12
CA PHE A 104 4.82 -8.80 10.12
C PHE A 104 3.40 -9.27 10.38
N HIS A 105 3.00 -9.37 11.65
CA HIS A 105 1.61 -9.65 12.01
C HIS A 105 0.66 -8.57 11.47
N VAL A 106 1.00 -7.30 11.67
CA VAL A 106 0.23 -6.16 11.14
C VAL A 106 0.23 -6.14 9.60
N LEU A 107 1.35 -6.47 8.95
CA LEU A 107 1.43 -6.52 7.49
C LEU A 107 0.51 -7.58 6.87
N VAL A 108 0.35 -8.74 7.53
CA VAL A 108 -0.62 -9.76 7.11
C VAL A 108 -2.04 -9.17 7.07
N TRP A 109 -2.47 -8.50 8.13
CA TRP A 109 -3.79 -7.86 8.18
C TRP A 109 -3.92 -6.71 7.18
N ASN A 110 -2.86 -5.95 6.96
CA ASN A 110 -2.84 -4.87 5.96
C ASN A 110 -3.03 -5.40 4.53
N SER A 111 -2.47 -6.57 4.19
CA SER A 111 -2.72 -7.22 2.91
C SER A 111 -4.21 -7.53 2.71
N ILE A 112 -4.85 -8.05 3.76
CA ILE A 112 -6.29 -8.34 3.76
C ILE A 112 -7.09 -7.04 3.57
N LEU A 113 -6.79 -6.01 4.35
CA LEU A 113 -7.48 -4.72 4.25
C LEU A 113 -7.36 -4.09 2.87
N MET A 114 -6.16 -4.14 2.27
CA MET A 114 -5.93 -3.65 0.91
C MET A 114 -6.78 -4.42 -0.10
N THR A 115 -6.81 -5.73 0.00
CA THR A 115 -7.61 -6.58 -0.89
C THR A 115 -9.10 -6.26 -0.76
N ILE A 116 -9.61 -6.12 0.47
CA ILE A 116 -11.01 -5.72 0.71
C ILE A 116 -11.27 -4.32 0.12
N GLY A 117 -10.33 -3.39 0.24
CA GLY A 117 -10.43 -2.07 -0.38
C GLY A 117 -10.63 -2.13 -1.90
N PHE A 118 -9.92 -3.02 -2.57
CA PHE A 118 -10.11 -3.25 -4.01
C PHE A 118 -11.45 -3.95 -4.33
N VAL A 119 -11.95 -4.85 -3.46
CA VAL A 119 -13.29 -5.44 -3.60
C VAL A 119 -14.36 -4.34 -3.60
N VAL A 120 -14.32 -3.46 -2.60
CA VAL A 120 -15.30 -2.37 -2.48
C VAL A 120 -15.15 -1.36 -3.63
N LEU A 121 -13.92 -1.07 -4.07
CA LEU A 121 -13.68 -0.22 -5.24
C LEU A 121 -14.27 -0.84 -6.52
N LYS A 122 -14.05 -2.14 -6.75
CA LYS A 122 -14.62 -2.87 -7.88
C LYS A 122 -16.15 -2.78 -7.90
N ASP A 123 -16.79 -2.95 -6.74
CA ASP A 123 -18.24 -2.87 -6.63
C ASP A 123 -18.76 -1.45 -6.94
N ALA A 124 -18.10 -0.41 -6.42
CA ALA A 124 -18.42 0.98 -6.74
C ALA A 124 -18.24 1.33 -8.23
N LEU A 125 -17.22 0.77 -8.88
CA LEU A 125 -16.99 0.96 -10.32
C LEU A 125 -18.04 0.22 -11.17
N TYR A 126 -18.44 -0.97 -10.72
CA TYR A 126 -19.50 -1.74 -11.36
C TYR A 126 -20.83 -0.99 -11.35
N GLU A 127 -21.21 -0.39 -10.22
CA GLU A 127 -22.41 0.47 -10.12
C GLU A 127 -22.30 1.72 -10.99
N ALA A 128 -21.09 2.26 -11.16
CA ALA A 128 -20.85 3.38 -12.07
C ALA A 128 -20.82 3.01 -13.56
N GLY A 129 -21.03 1.73 -13.90
CA GLY A 129 -21.13 1.23 -15.28
C GLY A 129 -19.84 0.70 -15.89
N GLU A 130 -18.72 0.63 -15.10
CA GLU A 130 -17.46 0.06 -15.56
C GLU A 130 -17.31 -1.36 -15.00
N ARG A 131 -17.23 -2.34 -15.91
CA ARG A 131 -17.24 -3.77 -15.56
C ARG A 131 -15.98 -4.51 -15.97
N PHE A 132 -15.40 -4.14 -17.11
CA PHE A 132 -14.33 -4.92 -17.73
C PHE A 132 -12.98 -4.71 -17.00
N TYR A 133 -12.50 -3.47 -16.98
CA TYR A 133 -11.20 -3.17 -16.35
C TYR A 133 -11.25 -3.35 -14.83
N SER A 134 -12.37 -3.06 -14.18
CA SER A 134 -12.53 -3.29 -12.74
C SER A 134 -12.50 -4.77 -12.38
N SER A 135 -13.07 -5.65 -13.23
CA SER A 135 -13.01 -7.10 -13.00
C SER A 135 -11.61 -7.66 -13.20
N LEU A 136 -10.88 -7.22 -14.23
CA LEU A 136 -9.48 -7.62 -14.43
C LEU A 136 -8.58 -7.09 -13.31
N GLY A 137 -8.76 -5.82 -12.93
CA GLY A 137 -8.04 -5.22 -11.80
C GLY A 137 -8.29 -5.95 -10.49
N PHE A 138 -9.53 -6.36 -10.25
CA PHE A 138 -9.91 -7.16 -9.08
C PHE A 138 -9.24 -8.53 -9.08
N ALA A 139 -9.23 -9.24 -10.20
CA ALA A 139 -8.56 -10.54 -10.31
C ALA A 139 -7.07 -10.42 -10.01
N ALA A 140 -6.40 -9.39 -10.57
CA ALA A 140 -5.00 -9.13 -10.29
C ALA A 140 -4.76 -8.75 -8.81
N ALA A 141 -5.60 -7.88 -8.22
CA ALA A 141 -5.49 -7.48 -6.81
C ALA A 141 -5.72 -8.64 -5.84
N LEU A 142 -6.71 -9.52 -6.13
CA LEU A 142 -6.98 -10.71 -5.31
C LEU A 142 -5.80 -11.68 -5.36
N SER A 143 -5.28 -11.95 -6.55
CA SER A 143 -4.10 -12.82 -6.72
C SER A 143 -2.87 -12.26 -6.02
N ALA A 144 -2.63 -10.93 -6.12
CA ALA A 144 -1.56 -10.26 -5.38
C ALA A 144 -1.76 -10.38 -3.87
N GLY A 145 -2.99 -10.18 -3.38
CA GLY A 145 -3.32 -10.30 -1.95
C GLY A 145 -3.02 -11.70 -1.40
N VAL A 146 -3.40 -12.75 -2.13
CA VAL A 146 -3.08 -14.14 -1.76
C VAL A 146 -1.57 -14.37 -1.74
N ALA A 147 -0.85 -13.89 -2.77
CA ALA A 147 0.61 -14.02 -2.84
C ALA A 147 1.30 -13.30 -1.66
N TYR A 148 0.89 -12.07 -1.31
CA TYR A 148 1.40 -11.37 -0.13
C TYR A 148 1.09 -12.10 1.18
N LEU A 149 -0.10 -12.69 1.32
CA LEU A 149 -0.44 -13.47 2.51
C LEU A 149 0.51 -14.66 2.68
N ILE A 150 0.86 -15.35 1.61
CA ILE A 150 1.81 -16.47 1.65
C ILE A 150 3.20 -15.94 2.09
N CYS A 151 3.73 -14.92 1.42
CA CYS A 151 5.04 -14.35 1.75
C CYS A 151 5.11 -13.83 3.18
N LEU A 152 4.13 -13.05 3.60
CA LEU A 152 4.15 -12.42 4.93
C LEU A 152 3.98 -13.43 6.06
N ASN A 153 3.20 -14.51 5.85
CA ASN A 153 3.08 -15.58 6.83
C ASN A 153 4.36 -16.43 6.92
N LEU A 154 5.08 -16.66 5.83
CA LEU A 154 6.40 -17.29 5.87
C LEU A 154 7.40 -16.47 6.69
N THR A 155 7.44 -15.15 6.44
CA THR A 155 8.30 -14.24 7.21
C THR A 155 7.89 -14.18 8.68
N LEU A 156 6.60 -14.13 8.96
CA LEU A 156 6.07 -14.13 10.34
C LEU A 156 6.45 -15.41 11.08
N ALA A 157 6.33 -16.57 10.42
CA ALA A 157 6.73 -17.85 10.99
C ALA A 157 8.23 -17.91 11.30
N GLN A 158 9.07 -17.40 10.40
CA GLN A 158 10.52 -17.31 10.61
C GLN A 158 10.88 -16.45 11.84
N VAL A 159 10.23 -15.29 11.98
CA VAL A 159 10.45 -14.40 13.14
C VAL A 159 9.94 -15.05 14.43
N ALA A 160 8.80 -15.77 14.37
CA ALA A 160 8.26 -16.51 15.51
C ALA A 160 9.21 -17.63 15.99
N MET A 161 9.78 -18.41 15.05
CA MET A 161 10.79 -19.44 15.36
C MET A 161 12.00 -18.81 16.07
N ALA A 162 12.51 -17.71 15.53
CA ALA A 162 13.63 -16.98 16.14
C ALA A 162 13.33 -16.46 17.55
N LEU A 163 12.10 -16.00 17.81
CA LEU A 163 11.64 -15.60 19.14
C LEU A 163 11.62 -16.75 20.15
N HIS A 164 11.32 -17.97 19.70
CA HIS A 164 11.37 -19.17 20.52
C HIS A 164 12.80 -19.76 20.67
N GLY A 165 13.82 -19.06 20.15
CA GLY A 165 15.21 -19.47 20.25
C GLY A 165 15.66 -20.44 19.15
N ASP A 166 14.80 -20.82 18.24
CA ASP A 166 15.15 -21.61 17.08
C ASP A 166 15.79 -20.72 16.01
N LYS A 167 17.07 -20.98 15.75
CA LYS A 167 17.88 -20.25 14.75
C LYS A 167 18.10 -21.06 13.47
N THR A 168 17.37 -22.16 13.29
CA THR A 168 17.46 -22.98 12.09
C THR A 168 17.15 -22.14 10.86
N PRO A 169 18.05 -22.04 9.88
CA PRO A 169 17.80 -21.29 8.66
C PRO A 169 16.67 -21.98 7.87
N LEU A 170 15.88 -21.16 7.18
CA LEU A 170 14.90 -21.72 6.23
C LEU A 170 15.63 -22.51 5.14
N PRO A 171 15.07 -23.66 4.70
CA PRO A 171 15.56 -24.36 3.53
C PRO A 171 15.65 -23.41 2.31
N SER A 172 16.70 -23.54 1.51
CA SER A 172 16.93 -22.65 0.35
C SER A 172 15.73 -22.60 -0.58
N ILE A 173 15.07 -23.72 -0.80
CA ILE A 173 13.86 -23.79 -1.63
C ILE A 173 12.73 -22.89 -1.13
N LEU A 174 12.58 -22.70 0.19
CA LEU A 174 11.58 -21.78 0.74
C LEU A 174 11.99 -20.32 0.59
N VAL A 175 13.28 -20.02 0.61
CA VAL A 175 13.81 -18.68 0.34
C VAL A 175 13.59 -18.30 -1.11
N ASP A 176 13.87 -19.20 -2.04
CA ASP A 176 13.65 -18.99 -3.47
C ASP A 176 12.16 -18.87 -3.79
N PHE A 177 11.33 -19.73 -3.17
CA PHE A 177 9.88 -19.68 -3.30
C PHE A 177 9.30 -18.33 -2.79
N TYR A 178 9.78 -17.84 -1.64
CA TYR A 178 9.43 -16.52 -1.11
C TYR A 178 9.75 -15.42 -2.13
N GLY A 179 10.97 -15.39 -2.66
CA GLY A 179 11.37 -14.41 -3.66
C GLY A 179 10.51 -14.44 -4.93
N ALA A 180 10.20 -15.64 -5.43
CA ALA A 180 9.37 -15.82 -6.61
C ALA A 180 7.92 -15.32 -6.40
N ILE A 181 7.32 -15.65 -5.24
CA ILE A 181 5.95 -15.21 -4.93
C ILE A 181 5.90 -13.69 -4.71
N GLU A 182 6.87 -13.11 -3.99
CA GLU A 182 6.95 -11.66 -3.80
C GLU A 182 7.08 -10.91 -5.13
N PHE A 183 7.90 -11.44 -6.04
CA PHE A 183 8.05 -10.93 -7.39
C PHE A 183 6.70 -10.90 -8.14
N VAL A 184 5.96 -12.01 -8.13
CA VAL A 184 4.64 -12.12 -8.76
C VAL A 184 3.63 -11.19 -8.10
N ALA A 185 3.62 -11.11 -6.76
CA ALA A 185 2.73 -10.23 -6.01
C ALA A 185 2.91 -8.76 -6.39
N CYS A 186 4.16 -8.30 -6.52
CA CYS A 186 4.46 -6.93 -6.93
C CYS A 186 3.97 -6.63 -8.34
N ILE A 187 4.26 -7.50 -9.31
CA ILE A 187 3.78 -7.33 -10.69
C ILE A 187 2.26 -7.24 -10.73
N LEU A 188 1.57 -8.16 -10.05
CA LEU A 188 0.10 -8.17 -10.00
C LEU A 188 -0.47 -6.92 -9.34
N THR A 189 0.17 -6.37 -8.31
CA THR A 189 -0.26 -5.12 -7.66
C THR A 189 -0.12 -3.92 -8.59
N TYR A 190 0.95 -3.82 -9.35
CA TYR A 190 1.10 -2.77 -10.35
C TYR A 190 0.12 -2.94 -11.51
N ALA A 191 -0.11 -4.18 -11.97
CA ALA A 191 -1.12 -4.47 -12.99
C ALA A 191 -2.53 -4.09 -12.50
N ALA A 192 -2.90 -4.47 -11.27
CA ALA A 192 -4.16 -4.08 -10.64
C ALA A 192 -4.31 -2.56 -10.60
N THR A 193 -3.25 -1.84 -10.18
CA THR A 193 -3.23 -0.38 -10.13
C THR A 193 -3.48 0.25 -11.50
N ALA A 194 -2.83 -0.22 -12.56
CA ALA A 194 -3.03 0.28 -13.91
C ALA A 194 -4.46 0.04 -14.41
N LEU A 195 -5.00 -1.16 -14.16
CA LEU A 195 -6.35 -1.54 -14.55
C LEU A 195 -7.42 -0.73 -13.80
N PHE A 196 -7.27 -0.54 -12.48
CA PHE A 196 -8.18 0.30 -11.70
C PHE A 196 -8.07 1.78 -12.06
N ALA A 197 -6.87 2.30 -12.36
CA ALA A 197 -6.71 3.67 -12.85
C ALA A 197 -7.46 3.89 -14.16
N THR A 198 -7.38 2.92 -15.08
CA THR A 198 -8.12 2.92 -16.33
C THR A 198 -9.64 2.88 -16.08
N ALA A 199 -10.10 1.98 -15.22
CA ALA A 199 -11.50 1.85 -14.82
C ALA A 199 -12.05 3.16 -14.23
N MET A 200 -11.34 3.73 -13.25
CA MET A 200 -11.69 5.01 -12.61
C MET A 200 -11.73 6.17 -13.60
N SER A 201 -10.87 6.17 -14.61
CA SER A 201 -10.87 7.21 -15.65
C SER A 201 -12.09 7.11 -16.57
N ARG A 202 -12.54 5.89 -16.88
CA ARG A 202 -13.73 5.67 -17.73
C ARG A 202 -15.01 6.18 -17.08
N VAL A 203 -15.16 6.01 -15.78
CA VAL A 203 -16.31 6.54 -14.99
C VAL A 203 -16.06 7.96 -14.44
N ARG A 204 -14.98 8.62 -14.86
CA ARG A 204 -14.63 9.99 -14.47
C ARG A 204 -14.37 10.17 -12.96
N PHE A 205 -14.08 9.11 -12.22
CA PHE A 205 -13.61 9.23 -10.84
C PHE A 205 -12.17 9.76 -10.78
N LEU A 206 -11.36 9.44 -11.78
CA LEU A 206 -10.01 9.94 -11.98
C LEU A 206 -9.91 10.68 -13.32
N GLY A 207 -9.15 11.78 -13.36
CA GLY A 207 -8.87 12.48 -14.62
C GLY A 207 -8.02 11.64 -15.57
N ARG A 208 -8.08 11.90 -16.87
CA ARG A 208 -7.33 11.15 -17.90
C ARG A 208 -5.81 11.25 -17.70
N ILE A 209 -5.30 12.46 -17.39
CA ILE A 209 -3.85 12.69 -17.21
C ILE A 209 -3.32 11.92 -15.99
N PRO A 210 -3.91 12.03 -14.78
CA PRO A 210 -3.51 11.19 -13.67
C PRO A 210 -3.62 9.68 -13.96
N ALA A 211 -4.68 9.24 -14.63
CA ALA A 211 -4.84 7.82 -14.98
C ALA A 211 -3.71 7.33 -15.89
N LEU A 212 -3.34 8.13 -16.90
CA LEU A 212 -2.19 7.81 -17.77
C LEU A 212 -0.89 7.74 -16.94
N GLY A 213 -0.71 8.67 -15.99
CA GLY A 213 0.43 8.66 -15.07
C GLY A 213 0.52 7.34 -14.27
N TYR A 214 -0.60 6.86 -13.72
CA TYR A 214 -0.65 5.57 -13.02
C TYR A 214 -0.32 4.39 -13.93
N VAL A 215 -0.89 4.36 -15.13
CA VAL A 215 -0.63 3.27 -16.10
C VAL A 215 0.83 3.27 -16.52
N THR A 216 1.39 4.43 -16.85
CA THR A 216 2.79 4.55 -17.27
C THR A 216 3.75 4.18 -16.14
N ALA A 217 3.51 4.70 -14.92
CA ALA A 217 4.33 4.36 -13.76
C ALA A 217 4.28 2.87 -13.46
N SER A 218 3.08 2.26 -13.47
CA SER A 218 2.93 0.81 -13.27
C SER A 218 3.67 0.01 -14.35
N ALA A 219 3.57 0.40 -15.61
CA ALA A 219 4.26 -0.28 -16.71
C ALA A 219 5.79 -0.20 -16.55
N ILE A 220 6.33 0.96 -16.22
CA ILE A 220 7.76 1.14 -15.97
C ILE A 220 8.21 0.27 -14.79
N LEU A 221 7.47 0.26 -13.68
CA LEU A 221 7.82 -0.53 -12.50
C LEU A 221 7.75 -2.03 -12.78
N VAL A 222 6.75 -2.49 -13.54
CA VAL A 222 6.67 -3.89 -13.99
C VAL A 222 7.87 -4.25 -14.88
N LEU A 223 8.24 -3.40 -15.82
CA LEU A 223 9.41 -3.63 -16.68
C LEU A 223 10.71 -3.72 -15.88
N LEU A 224 10.90 -2.82 -14.89
CA LEU A 224 12.07 -2.85 -14.00
C LEU A 224 12.13 -4.15 -13.18
N ILE A 225 10.97 -4.61 -12.68
CA ILE A 225 10.89 -5.88 -11.93
C ILE A 225 11.18 -7.08 -12.85
N LEU A 226 10.66 -7.08 -14.08
CA LEU A 226 10.92 -8.15 -15.05
C LEU A 226 12.39 -8.22 -15.44
N VAL A 227 13.04 -7.08 -15.71
CA VAL A 227 14.49 -7.03 -15.98
C VAL A 227 15.27 -7.62 -14.81
N ARG A 228 14.95 -7.21 -13.57
CA ARG A 228 15.56 -7.77 -12.35
C ARG A 228 15.34 -9.28 -12.26
N GLY A 229 14.14 -9.78 -12.56
CA GLY A 229 13.82 -11.19 -12.49
C GLY A 229 14.59 -12.04 -13.54
N LEU A 230 14.91 -11.47 -14.68
CA LEU A 230 15.75 -12.12 -15.70
C LEU A 230 17.22 -12.24 -15.26
N GLU A 231 17.69 -11.28 -14.46
CA GLU A 231 19.06 -11.25 -13.95
C GLU A 231 19.20 -11.98 -12.59
N PHE A 232 18.10 -12.35 -11.96
CA PHE A 232 18.08 -13.10 -10.70
C PHE A 232 18.41 -14.58 -10.95
N PRO A 233 19.24 -15.25 -10.13
CA PRO A 233 19.84 -14.83 -8.85
C PRO A 233 21.28 -14.25 -8.93
N GLU A 234 21.82 -14.02 -10.13
CA GLU A 234 23.24 -13.73 -10.36
C GLU A 234 23.67 -12.34 -9.87
N ILE A 235 22.72 -11.42 -9.64
CA ILE A 235 23.07 -10.08 -9.19
C ILE A 235 23.36 -10.10 -7.67
N SER A 236 24.61 -9.86 -7.33
CA SER A 236 25.01 -9.55 -5.96
C SER A 236 24.25 -8.31 -5.46
N ALA A 237 23.70 -8.38 -4.23
CA ALA A 237 22.98 -7.27 -3.61
C ALA A 237 23.79 -5.96 -3.56
N ASN A 238 25.11 -6.04 -3.60
CA ASN A 238 26.03 -4.89 -3.58
C ASN A 238 26.28 -4.28 -4.97
N THR A 239 26.10 -5.04 -6.03
CA THR A 239 26.34 -4.61 -7.42
C THR A 239 25.06 -4.26 -8.16
N ALA A 240 23.90 -4.69 -7.65
CA ALA A 240 22.62 -4.40 -8.26
C ALA A 240 22.34 -2.88 -8.28
N PRO A 241 21.87 -2.31 -9.40
CA PRO A 241 21.42 -0.94 -9.46
C PRO A 241 20.39 -0.64 -8.37
N TRP A 242 20.40 0.57 -7.82
CA TRP A 242 19.52 0.95 -6.71
C TRP A 242 18.02 0.72 -6.99
N TYR A 243 17.59 0.88 -8.23
CA TYR A 243 16.18 0.71 -8.64
C TYR A 243 15.75 -0.76 -8.73
N THR A 244 16.69 -1.69 -8.77
CA THR A 244 16.41 -3.14 -8.75
C THR A 244 16.53 -3.75 -7.36
N ARG A 245 17.00 -2.98 -6.37
CA ARG A 245 17.16 -3.48 -5.00
C ARG A 245 15.81 -3.81 -4.38
N PRO A 246 15.70 -4.93 -3.63
CA PRO A 246 14.54 -5.19 -2.79
C PRO A 246 14.25 -4.00 -1.89
N GLY A 247 12.99 -3.68 -1.68
CA GLY A 247 12.56 -2.54 -0.86
C GLY A 247 12.36 -1.23 -1.64
N VAL A 248 12.95 -1.06 -2.81
CA VAL A 248 12.70 0.13 -3.65
C VAL A 248 11.49 -0.07 -4.55
N ILE A 249 11.39 -1.19 -5.25
CA ILE A 249 10.29 -1.46 -6.19
C ILE A 249 9.56 -2.78 -5.93
N ALA A 250 10.18 -3.75 -5.27
CA ALA A 250 9.62 -5.09 -5.06
C ALA A 250 9.79 -5.64 -3.65
N GLY A 251 10.54 -5.00 -2.77
CA GLY A 251 10.95 -5.65 -1.54
C GLY A 251 9.97 -5.57 -0.39
N ILE A 252 9.09 -4.59 -0.37
CA ILE A 252 8.13 -4.41 0.73
C ILE A 252 6.79 -4.01 0.12
N PRO A 253 5.69 -4.58 0.58
CA PRO A 253 4.34 -4.21 0.13
C PRO A 253 4.05 -2.71 0.18
N ALA A 254 4.80 -1.94 0.96
CA ALA A 254 4.66 -0.49 1.06
C ALA A 254 4.78 0.24 -0.28
N ILE A 255 5.73 -0.15 -1.14
CA ILE A 255 5.95 0.56 -2.41
C ILE A 255 4.83 0.26 -3.44
N PRO A 256 4.47 -1.00 -3.72
CA PRO A 256 3.28 -1.28 -4.54
C PRO A 256 1.99 -0.69 -3.99
N TRP A 257 1.85 -0.54 -2.66
CA TRP A 257 0.64 0.02 -2.04
C TRP A 257 0.56 1.55 -2.04
N PHE A 258 1.63 2.22 -2.39
CA PHE A 258 1.68 3.67 -2.50
C PHE A 258 0.63 4.24 -3.48
N MET A 259 0.58 3.69 -4.70
CA MET A 259 -0.38 4.15 -5.70
C MET A 259 -1.84 3.84 -5.35
N PRO A 260 -2.19 2.63 -4.85
CA PRO A 260 -3.52 2.36 -4.30
C PRO A 260 -3.94 3.32 -3.18
N THR A 261 -3.00 3.74 -2.33
CA THR A 261 -3.28 4.75 -1.29
C THR A 261 -3.74 6.07 -1.89
N LEU A 262 -3.11 6.53 -2.96
CA LEU A 262 -3.54 7.74 -3.66
C LEU A 262 -4.91 7.57 -4.32
N PHE A 263 -5.29 6.36 -4.79
CA PHE A 263 -6.68 6.09 -5.18
C PHE A 263 -7.64 6.32 -4.03
N GLY A 264 -7.30 5.80 -2.84
CA GLY A 264 -8.10 6.02 -1.65
C GLY A 264 -8.35 7.49 -1.36
N VAL A 265 -7.33 8.34 -1.53
CA VAL A 265 -7.46 9.81 -1.36
C VAL A 265 -8.42 10.41 -2.37
N VAL A 266 -8.34 10.00 -3.65
CA VAL A 266 -9.26 10.45 -4.71
C VAL A 266 -10.69 10.03 -4.40
N LEU A 267 -10.90 8.79 -3.94
CA LEU A 267 -12.23 8.24 -3.61
C LEU A 267 -12.85 8.99 -2.42
N LEU A 268 -12.08 9.27 -1.36
CA LEU A 268 -12.54 10.09 -0.23
C LEU A 268 -12.95 11.49 -0.67
N ARG A 269 -12.17 12.10 -1.54
CA ARG A 269 -12.52 13.41 -2.11
C ARG A 269 -13.85 13.35 -2.86
N ARG A 270 -14.03 12.37 -3.75
CA ARG A 270 -15.27 12.18 -4.51
C ARG A 270 -16.48 11.95 -3.60
N ALA A 271 -16.33 11.10 -2.59
CA ALA A 271 -17.36 10.90 -1.58
C ALA A 271 -17.78 12.20 -0.90
N GLY A 272 -16.80 13.06 -0.54
CA GLY A 272 -17.06 14.35 0.08
C GLY A 272 -17.68 15.39 -0.85
N GLU A 273 -17.42 15.33 -2.17
CA GLU A 273 -17.97 16.24 -3.19
C GLU A 273 -19.45 15.93 -3.54
N ALA A 274 -19.88 14.69 -3.41
CA ALA A 274 -21.25 14.28 -3.76
C ALA A 274 -22.36 14.99 -2.93
N ARG A 275 -22.01 15.78 -1.93
CA ARG A 275 -22.92 16.50 -1.03
C ARG A 275 -22.69 18.02 -0.96
N SER A 276 -21.74 18.54 -1.69
CA SER A 276 -21.51 19.99 -1.77
C SER A 276 -22.14 20.61 -3.00
#